data_5d5ea891267868eb1132f351900e7154
#
_entry.id   5d5ea891267868eb1132f351900e7154
#
_cell.length_a   1.000
_cell.length_b   1.000
_cell.length_c   1.000
_cell.angle_alpha   90.00
_cell.angle_beta   90.00
_cell.angle_gamma   90.00
#
_symmetry.space_group_name_H-M   'P 1'
#
loop_
_entity.id
_entity.type
_entity.pdbx_description
1 polymer ?
#
loop_
_entity_poly.entity_id
_entity_poly.type
_entity_poly.pdbx_seq_one_letter_code
_entity_poly.pdbx_strand_id
1 'polypeptide(L)'
;MASKQLWRWHGITGDGNAQDGMLWAESRALLLMALQQQMVTPLSLKRIAINSAQWRGDKSAEVIHQLATLLKAGLTLSEGLALLAEQHPSKQWQALLQSLAHDLEQGIAFSNALLPWSEVFPPLYQAMIRTGELTGKLDECCFELARQQKAQRQLTEKVKSALRYPIIILAMAIMVVVAMLHFVLPEFAAIYKTFNTPLPALTQGIMTLADFSGEWGWLLVLFGFLLAIANKLLMRRPTWLIARQKLLLRIPIMGSLMRGQKLTQIFTILALTQSAGITFLQGVESVRETMRCPYWVQLLTQIQHDISNGHPIWLALKNTGEFSPLCLQLVRTGEASGSLDLMLDNLAHHHRDNTMALADNLAALLEPALLIITGGIIGTLVVAMYLPIFHLGDAMSGMG
;
A
#
# COMPACT_ATOMS: atom_id res chain seq x y z
N MET A 1 6.73 12.37 24.70
CA MET A 1 5.46 11.80 25.18
C MET A 1 5.68 10.32 25.41
N ALA A 2 5.35 9.79 26.60
CA ALA A 2 5.50 8.36 26.88
C ALA A 2 4.52 7.58 26.00
N SER A 3 5.00 6.58 25.27
CA SER A 3 4.15 5.81 24.38
C SER A 3 3.23 4.89 25.19
N LYS A 4 1.91 5.03 25.02
CA LYS A 4 0.93 4.10 25.62
C LYS A 4 1.32 2.66 25.21
N GLN A 5 1.34 1.72 26.15
CA GLN A 5 1.70 0.32 25.96
C GLN A 5 0.44 -0.54 26.14
N LEU A 6 0.34 -1.62 25.36
CA LEU A 6 -0.79 -2.54 25.48
C LEU A 6 -0.52 -3.57 26.57
N TRP A 7 -1.42 -3.64 27.54
CA TRP A 7 -1.37 -4.58 28.65
C TRP A 7 -2.55 -5.55 28.59
N ARG A 8 -2.25 -6.83 28.72
CA ARG A 8 -3.27 -7.84 29.00
C ARG A 8 -3.37 -7.99 30.50
N TRP A 9 -4.58 -7.91 31.02
CA TRP A 9 -4.86 -8.15 32.40
C TRP A 9 -5.80 -9.33 32.58
N HIS A 10 -5.66 -10.02 33.67
CA HIS A 10 -6.58 -11.02 34.14
C HIS A 10 -6.87 -10.69 35.61
N GLY A 11 -8.13 -10.65 36.00
CA GLY A 11 -8.54 -10.17 37.33
C GLY A 11 -9.91 -10.66 37.71
N ILE A 12 -10.32 -10.28 38.91
CA ILE A 12 -11.64 -10.58 39.48
C ILE A 12 -12.38 -9.26 39.63
N THR A 13 -13.62 -9.20 39.13
CA THR A 13 -14.53 -8.07 39.33
C THR A 13 -15.07 -8.06 40.76
N GLY A 14 -15.62 -6.93 41.25
CA GLY A 14 -16.25 -6.81 42.57
C GLY A 14 -17.30 -7.85 42.84
N ASP A 15 -17.93 -8.43 41.83
CA ASP A 15 -18.93 -9.49 41.89
C ASP A 15 -18.32 -10.90 41.96
N GLY A 16 -17.02 -11.04 42.08
CA GLY A 16 -16.30 -12.32 42.18
C GLY A 16 -16.09 -13.06 40.87
N ASN A 17 -16.49 -12.49 39.72
CA ASN A 17 -16.33 -13.12 38.43
C ASN A 17 -14.92 -12.87 37.87
N ALA A 18 -14.29 -13.94 37.30
CA ALA A 18 -13.04 -13.82 36.61
C ALA A 18 -13.26 -13.15 35.25
N GLN A 19 -12.48 -12.09 34.97
CA GLN A 19 -12.56 -11.36 33.73
C GLN A 19 -11.16 -11.15 33.17
N ASP A 20 -11.03 -11.18 31.83
CA ASP A 20 -9.79 -10.87 31.13
C ASP A 20 -10.01 -9.74 30.10
N GLY A 21 -9.02 -8.86 29.98
CA GLY A 21 -9.12 -7.75 29.06
C GLY A 21 -7.76 -7.23 28.61
N MET A 22 -7.82 -6.20 27.76
CA MET A 22 -6.66 -5.43 27.35
C MET A 22 -6.93 -3.95 27.64
N LEU A 23 -5.89 -3.25 28.09
CA LEU A 23 -5.94 -1.82 28.37
C LEU A 23 -4.65 -1.14 27.92
N TRP A 24 -4.78 0.09 27.45
CA TRP A 24 -3.64 0.92 27.11
C TRP A 24 -3.26 1.78 28.30
N ALA A 25 -2.00 1.69 28.73
CA ALA A 25 -1.47 2.51 29.81
C ALA A 25 0.01 2.84 29.55
N GLU A 26 0.44 4.00 29.97
CA GLU A 26 1.85 4.43 29.86
C GLU A 26 2.74 3.70 30.85
N SER A 27 2.19 3.34 32.01
CA SER A 27 2.89 2.63 33.07
C SER A 27 2.01 1.61 33.78
N ARG A 28 2.65 0.65 34.47
CA ARG A 28 1.97 -0.33 35.30
C ARG A 28 1.14 0.31 36.43
N ALA A 29 1.62 1.44 36.97
CA ALA A 29 0.91 2.16 38.03
C ALA A 29 -0.41 2.75 37.54
N LEU A 30 -0.39 3.42 36.37
CA LEU A 30 -1.60 3.96 35.72
C LEU A 30 -2.60 2.86 35.34
N LEU A 31 -2.09 1.70 34.88
CA LEU A 31 -2.94 0.54 34.60
C LEU A 31 -3.66 0.05 35.87
N LEU A 32 -2.96 -0.04 36.99
CA LEU A 32 -3.53 -0.46 38.24
C LEU A 32 -4.62 0.52 38.72
N MET A 33 -4.38 1.83 38.60
CA MET A 33 -5.39 2.84 38.94
C MET A 33 -6.63 2.73 38.06
N ALA A 34 -6.45 2.54 36.74
CA ALA A 34 -7.58 2.37 35.81
C ALA A 34 -8.41 1.10 36.11
N LEU A 35 -7.75 -0.01 36.46
CA LEU A 35 -8.43 -1.25 36.82
C LEU A 35 -9.16 -1.13 38.18
N GLN A 36 -8.60 -0.41 39.15
CA GLN A 36 -9.25 -0.11 40.43
C GLN A 36 -10.50 0.75 40.24
N GLN A 37 -10.47 1.73 39.35
CA GLN A 37 -11.68 2.52 39.01
C GLN A 37 -12.79 1.67 38.41
N GLN A 38 -12.42 0.60 37.65
CA GLN A 38 -13.38 -0.38 37.13
C GLN A 38 -13.76 -1.48 38.11
N MET A 39 -13.44 -1.35 39.40
CA MET A 39 -13.67 -2.36 40.45
C MET A 39 -13.09 -3.75 40.10
N VAL A 40 -11.97 -3.79 39.37
CA VAL A 40 -11.28 -5.03 39.01
C VAL A 40 -10.00 -5.18 39.84
N THR A 41 -9.89 -6.31 40.54
CA THR A 41 -8.66 -6.70 41.25
C THR A 41 -7.78 -7.52 40.31
N PRO A 42 -6.63 -6.99 39.82
CA PRO A 42 -5.79 -7.69 38.87
C PRO A 42 -5.00 -8.82 39.54
N LEU A 43 -5.09 -10.03 38.98
CA LEU A 43 -4.30 -11.21 39.34
C LEU A 43 -3.01 -11.32 38.54
N SER A 44 -3.07 -10.93 37.24
CA SER A 44 -1.95 -11.03 36.33
C SER A 44 -1.94 -9.86 35.37
N LEU A 45 -0.76 -9.27 35.15
CA LEU A 45 -0.53 -8.17 34.22
C LEU A 45 0.63 -8.53 33.32
N LYS A 46 0.39 -8.60 32.00
CA LYS A 46 1.44 -8.88 31.00
C LYS A 46 1.43 -7.81 29.91
N ARG A 47 2.60 -7.26 29.61
CA ARG A 47 2.78 -6.40 28.45
C ARG A 47 2.75 -7.25 27.19
N ILE A 48 1.98 -6.80 26.18
CA ILE A 48 1.84 -7.51 24.89
C ILE A 48 2.40 -6.64 23.77
N ALA A 49 3.05 -7.32 22.81
CA ALA A 49 3.48 -6.66 21.58
C ALA A 49 2.25 -6.26 20.73
N ILE A 50 2.29 -5.07 20.17
CA ILE A 50 1.26 -4.54 19.28
C ILE A 50 1.31 -5.34 17.97
N ASN A 51 0.18 -5.91 17.58
CA ASN A 51 0.06 -6.53 16.26
C ASN A 51 -0.25 -5.44 15.22
N SER A 52 0.81 -4.93 14.57
CA SER A 52 0.69 -3.89 13.53
C SER A 52 -0.14 -4.31 12.30
N ALA A 53 -0.35 -5.61 12.08
CA ALA A 53 -1.25 -6.09 11.03
C ALA A 53 -2.73 -5.73 11.32
N GLN A 54 -3.09 -5.51 12.58
CA GLN A 54 -4.43 -5.06 12.98
C GLN A 54 -4.64 -3.55 12.78
N TRP A 55 -3.57 -2.78 12.63
CA TRP A 55 -3.60 -1.33 12.34
C TRP A 55 -3.66 -1.01 10.84
N ARG A 56 -4.12 -1.94 10.01
CA ARG A 56 -4.28 -1.64 8.58
C ARG A 56 -5.37 -0.60 8.37
N GLY A 57 -5.12 0.35 7.47
CA GLY A 57 -6.00 1.48 7.20
C GLY A 57 -7.43 1.13 6.73
N ASP A 58 -7.67 -0.12 6.29
CA ASP A 58 -8.99 -0.64 6.01
C ASP A 58 -9.86 -0.76 7.27
N LYS A 59 -9.27 -1.22 8.38
CA LYS A 59 -9.99 -1.35 9.65
C LYS A 59 -10.29 -0.01 10.31
N SER A 60 -9.35 0.94 10.24
CA SER A 60 -9.62 2.31 10.72
C SER A 60 -10.72 3.00 9.92
N ALA A 61 -10.74 2.81 8.59
CA ALA A 61 -11.80 3.33 7.74
C ALA A 61 -13.17 2.72 8.05
N GLU A 62 -13.21 1.41 8.33
CA GLU A 62 -14.44 0.70 8.72
C GLU A 62 -14.97 1.21 10.06
N VAL A 63 -14.11 1.34 11.06
CA VAL A 63 -14.49 1.88 12.38
C VAL A 63 -15.02 3.30 12.25
N ILE A 64 -14.34 4.18 11.50
CA ILE A 64 -14.80 5.55 11.29
C ILE A 64 -16.13 5.59 10.51
N HIS A 65 -16.34 4.70 9.54
CA HIS A 65 -17.62 4.61 8.83
C HIS A 65 -18.77 4.17 9.74
N GLN A 66 -18.53 3.17 10.60
CA GLN A 66 -19.50 2.73 11.59
C GLN A 66 -19.80 3.83 12.60
N LEU A 67 -18.76 4.52 13.07
CA LEU A 67 -18.93 5.68 13.96
C LEU A 67 -19.78 6.78 13.32
N ALA A 68 -19.49 7.14 12.06
CA ALA A 68 -20.27 8.11 11.30
C ALA A 68 -21.76 7.71 11.20
N THR A 69 -22.03 6.41 11.02
CA THR A 69 -23.38 5.87 10.96
C THR A 69 -24.11 6.03 12.29
N LEU A 70 -23.43 5.76 13.41
CA LEU A 70 -23.99 5.92 14.76
C LEU A 70 -24.25 7.39 15.10
N LEU A 71 -23.32 8.28 14.77
CA LEU A 71 -23.48 9.73 14.93
C LEU A 71 -24.70 10.26 14.13
N LYS A 72 -24.85 9.80 12.90
CA LYS A 72 -26.01 10.15 12.06
C LYS A 72 -27.32 9.61 12.61
N ALA A 73 -27.29 8.51 13.34
CA ALA A 73 -28.44 7.95 14.06
C ALA A 73 -28.75 8.70 15.37
N GLY A 74 -27.94 9.70 15.74
CA GLY A 74 -28.17 10.57 16.91
C GLY A 74 -27.46 10.10 18.19
N LEU A 75 -26.59 9.09 18.15
CA LEU A 75 -25.77 8.72 19.29
C LEU A 75 -24.68 9.77 19.52
N THR A 76 -24.32 9.96 20.78
CA THR A 76 -23.15 10.78 21.12
C THR A 76 -21.86 10.08 20.71
N LEU A 77 -20.79 10.84 20.58
CA LEU A 77 -19.48 10.32 20.13
C LEU A 77 -18.92 9.27 21.12
N SER A 78 -19.05 9.51 22.44
CA SER A 78 -18.61 8.57 23.48
C SER A 78 -19.43 7.28 23.47
N GLU A 79 -20.77 7.37 23.37
CA GLU A 79 -21.64 6.20 23.28
C GLU A 79 -21.35 5.39 22.00
N GLY A 80 -21.17 6.06 20.86
CA GLY A 80 -20.81 5.41 19.60
C GLY A 80 -19.50 4.64 19.68
N LEU A 81 -18.47 5.24 20.28
CA LEU A 81 -17.16 4.58 20.47
C LEU A 81 -17.24 3.41 21.47
N ALA A 82 -17.99 3.56 22.57
CA ALA A 82 -18.20 2.49 23.55
C ALA A 82 -18.91 1.29 22.91
N LEU A 83 -19.99 1.54 22.16
CA LEU A 83 -20.73 0.50 21.44
C LEU A 83 -19.85 -0.23 20.41
N LEU A 84 -19.05 0.51 19.64
CA LEU A 84 -18.10 -0.09 18.71
C LEU A 84 -17.02 -0.90 19.41
N ALA A 85 -16.58 -0.48 20.59
CA ALA A 85 -15.61 -1.21 21.39
C ALA A 85 -16.16 -2.57 21.84
N GLU A 86 -17.40 -2.63 22.28
CA GLU A 86 -18.05 -3.88 22.71
C GLU A 86 -18.21 -4.88 21.59
N GLN A 87 -18.56 -4.41 20.39
CA GLN A 87 -18.88 -5.27 19.25
C GLN A 87 -17.65 -5.64 18.41
N HIS A 88 -16.51 -4.97 18.58
CA HIS A 88 -15.36 -5.18 17.72
C HIS A 88 -14.69 -6.55 17.96
N PRO A 89 -14.42 -7.38 16.92
CA PRO A 89 -13.88 -8.74 17.08
C PRO A 89 -12.45 -8.79 17.63
N SER A 90 -11.69 -7.69 17.51
CA SER A 90 -10.29 -7.62 17.97
C SER A 90 -10.19 -6.95 19.32
N LYS A 91 -9.69 -7.66 20.35
CA LYS A 91 -9.43 -7.11 21.68
C LYS A 91 -8.50 -5.89 21.69
N GLN A 92 -7.59 -5.80 20.72
CA GLN A 92 -6.69 -4.65 20.57
C GLN A 92 -7.45 -3.38 20.12
N TRP A 93 -8.43 -3.53 19.23
CA TRP A 93 -9.32 -2.45 18.81
C TRP A 93 -10.32 -2.10 19.92
N GLN A 94 -10.88 -3.10 20.62
CA GLN A 94 -11.75 -2.86 21.79
C GLN A 94 -11.04 -1.94 22.78
N ALA A 95 -9.80 -2.28 23.17
CA ALA A 95 -9.02 -1.48 24.12
C ALA A 95 -8.73 -0.06 23.59
N LEU A 96 -8.47 0.10 22.26
CA LEU A 96 -8.26 1.40 21.65
C LEU A 96 -9.52 2.26 21.71
N LEU A 97 -10.65 1.71 21.28
CA LEU A 97 -11.94 2.43 21.25
C LEU A 97 -12.40 2.79 22.65
N GLN A 98 -12.21 1.90 23.64
CA GLN A 98 -12.48 2.19 25.06
C GLN A 98 -11.58 3.32 25.57
N SER A 99 -10.29 3.34 25.21
CA SER A 99 -9.39 4.44 25.59
C SER A 99 -9.85 5.77 25.00
N LEU A 100 -10.32 5.78 23.73
CA LEU A 100 -10.85 6.98 23.10
C LEU A 100 -12.16 7.44 23.74
N ALA A 101 -13.09 6.52 24.02
CA ALA A 101 -14.33 6.85 24.72
C ALA A 101 -14.06 7.47 26.10
N HIS A 102 -13.15 6.89 26.85
CA HIS A 102 -12.74 7.41 28.16
C HIS A 102 -12.07 8.79 28.08
N ASP A 103 -11.18 9.02 27.11
CA ASP A 103 -10.56 10.33 26.88
C ASP A 103 -11.63 11.42 26.60
N LEU A 104 -12.70 11.05 25.85
CA LEU A 104 -13.84 11.94 25.59
C LEU A 104 -14.70 12.23 26.82
N GLU A 105 -14.95 11.22 27.65
CA GLU A 105 -15.66 11.39 28.93
C GLU A 105 -14.92 12.33 29.89
N GLN A 106 -13.58 12.39 29.77
CA GLN A 106 -12.75 13.36 30.48
C GLN A 106 -12.76 14.77 29.86
N GLY A 107 -13.53 14.97 28.78
CA GLY A 107 -13.62 16.27 28.09
C GLY A 107 -12.49 16.55 27.10
N ILE A 108 -11.68 15.55 26.76
CA ILE A 108 -10.65 15.69 25.73
C ILE A 108 -11.34 15.67 24.37
N ALA A 109 -11.09 16.67 23.52
CA ALA A 109 -11.58 16.70 22.13
C ALA A 109 -11.13 15.45 21.35
N PHE A 110 -11.99 14.91 20.51
CA PHE A 110 -11.73 13.66 19.77
C PHE A 110 -10.49 13.77 18.88
N SER A 111 -10.33 14.91 18.20
CA SER A 111 -9.14 15.20 17.40
C SER A 111 -7.85 15.12 18.23
N ASN A 112 -7.86 15.55 19.49
CA ASN A 112 -6.73 15.46 20.40
C ASN A 112 -6.54 14.03 20.94
N ALA A 113 -7.61 13.31 21.23
CA ALA A 113 -7.57 11.91 21.65
C ALA A 113 -6.94 10.98 20.59
N LEU A 114 -7.02 11.36 19.30
CA LEU A 114 -6.39 10.64 18.19
C LEU A 114 -4.88 10.87 18.05
N LEU A 115 -4.32 11.94 18.62
CA LEU A 115 -2.88 12.29 18.48
C LEU A 115 -1.91 11.15 18.84
N PRO A 116 -2.10 10.41 19.95
CA PRO A 116 -1.23 9.29 20.30
C PRO A 116 -1.31 8.12 19.31
N TRP A 117 -2.35 8.08 18.48
CA TRP A 117 -2.70 6.96 17.60
C TRP A 117 -2.44 7.27 16.11
N SER A 118 -1.44 8.08 15.80
CA SER A 118 -1.10 8.50 14.43
C SER A 118 -0.75 7.34 13.47
N GLU A 119 -0.34 6.18 13.99
CA GLU A 119 -0.13 4.97 13.19
C GLU A 119 -1.46 4.33 12.72
N VAL A 120 -2.54 4.50 13.51
CA VAL A 120 -3.88 3.96 13.24
C VAL A 120 -4.73 4.99 12.48
N PHE A 121 -4.68 6.23 12.96
CA PHE A 121 -5.39 7.38 12.40
C PHE A 121 -4.37 8.41 11.89
N PRO A 122 -4.06 8.39 10.58
CA PRO A 122 -3.15 9.37 9.98
C PRO A 122 -3.58 10.81 10.24
N PRO A 123 -2.66 11.79 10.13
CA PRO A 123 -2.94 13.20 10.43
C PRO A 123 -4.15 13.80 9.72
N LEU A 124 -4.47 13.29 8.51
CA LEU A 124 -5.71 13.67 7.82
C LEU A 124 -6.96 13.42 8.67
N TYR A 125 -7.02 12.30 9.42
CA TYR A 125 -8.15 12.01 10.29
C TYR A 125 -8.29 13.08 11.38
N GLN A 126 -7.18 13.47 11.99
CA GLN A 126 -7.15 14.50 13.03
C GLN A 126 -7.62 15.86 12.49
N ALA A 127 -7.13 16.26 11.32
CA ALA A 127 -7.51 17.51 10.68
C ALA A 127 -9.01 17.56 10.35
N MET A 128 -9.53 16.50 9.73
CA MET A 128 -10.94 16.41 9.36
C MET A 128 -11.86 16.32 10.58
N ILE A 129 -11.49 15.53 11.58
CA ILE A 129 -12.26 15.39 12.81
C ILE A 129 -12.27 16.73 13.57
N ARG A 130 -11.13 17.42 13.68
CA ARG A 130 -11.05 18.75 14.28
C ARG A 130 -11.97 19.76 13.57
N THR A 131 -12.00 19.72 12.25
CA THR A 131 -12.91 20.56 11.49
C THR A 131 -14.36 20.20 11.76
N GLY A 132 -14.69 18.89 11.78
CA GLY A 132 -16.03 18.42 12.13
C GLY A 132 -16.47 18.82 13.54
N GLU A 133 -15.56 18.80 14.52
CA GLU A 133 -15.82 19.26 15.89
C GLU A 133 -16.10 20.77 15.92
N LEU A 134 -15.32 21.58 15.19
CA LEU A 134 -15.47 23.03 15.16
C LEU A 134 -16.73 23.48 14.41
N THR A 135 -17.14 22.75 13.38
CA THR A 135 -18.30 23.07 12.54
C THR A 135 -19.59 22.37 12.98
N GLY A 136 -19.52 21.43 13.93
CA GLY A 136 -20.65 20.59 14.33
C GLY A 136 -21.06 19.53 13.31
N LYS A 137 -20.23 19.27 12.26
CA LYS A 137 -20.50 18.34 11.16
C LYS A 137 -19.58 17.10 11.20
N LEU A 138 -19.43 16.55 12.38
CA LEU A 138 -18.50 15.45 12.61
C LEU A 138 -18.90 14.16 11.86
N ASP A 139 -20.20 13.89 11.76
CA ASP A 139 -20.75 12.78 10.99
C ASP A 139 -20.40 12.88 9.50
N GLU A 140 -20.60 14.07 8.88
CA GLU A 140 -20.26 14.33 7.47
C GLU A 140 -18.75 14.12 7.25
N CYS A 141 -17.89 14.67 8.12
CA CYS A 141 -16.44 14.54 8.04
C CYS A 141 -16.00 13.07 8.16
N CYS A 142 -16.59 12.31 9.08
CA CYS A 142 -16.30 10.88 9.24
C CYS A 142 -16.76 10.05 8.04
N PHE A 143 -17.94 10.33 7.46
CA PHE A 143 -18.40 9.66 6.24
C PHE A 143 -17.46 9.93 5.07
N GLU A 144 -17.05 11.17 4.89
CA GLU A 144 -16.17 11.56 3.78
C GLU A 144 -14.78 10.93 3.92
N LEU A 145 -14.22 10.87 5.14
CA LEU A 145 -12.99 10.14 5.43
C LEU A 145 -13.10 8.66 5.06
N ALA A 146 -14.18 8.00 5.48
CA ALA A 146 -14.41 6.59 5.20
C ALA A 146 -14.56 6.33 3.69
N ARG A 147 -15.32 7.18 2.99
CA ARG A 147 -15.51 7.14 1.54
C ARG A 147 -14.18 7.28 0.79
N GLN A 148 -13.38 8.25 1.18
CA GLN A 148 -12.07 8.50 0.60
C GLN A 148 -11.11 7.33 0.79
N GLN A 149 -11.04 6.77 1.99
CA GLN A 149 -10.20 5.60 2.28
C GLN A 149 -10.62 4.36 1.48
N LYS A 150 -11.92 4.12 1.36
CA LYS A 150 -12.48 3.03 0.55
C LYS A 150 -12.09 3.20 -0.92
N ALA A 151 -12.24 4.41 -1.48
CA ALA A 151 -11.88 4.70 -2.86
C ALA A 151 -10.36 4.54 -3.11
N GLN A 152 -9.53 5.02 -2.19
CA GLN A 152 -8.07 4.86 -2.25
C GLN A 152 -7.65 3.38 -2.20
N ARG A 153 -8.33 2.59 -1.37
CA ARG A 153 -8.10 1.15 -1.28
C ARG A 153 -8.49 0.44 -2.58
N GLN A 154 -9.68 0.72 -3.12
CA GLN A 154 -10.14 0.13 -4.38
C GLN A 154 -9.14 0.38 -5.51
N LEU A 155 -8.64 1.61 -5.65
CA LEU A 155 -7.61 1.95 -6.62
C LEU A 155 -6.32 1.13 -6.40
N THR A 156 -5.86 1.05 -5.15
CA THR A 156 -4.65 0.29 -4.81
C THR A 156 -4.80 -1.21 -5.07
N GLU A 157 -5.95 -1.79 -4.74
CA GLU A 157 -6.26 -3.19 -4.99
C GLU A 157 -6.37 -3.49 -6.49
N LYS A 158 -6.98 -2.59 -7.26
CA LYS A 158 -7.09 -2.72 -8.71
C LYS A 158 -5.70 -2.74 -9.37
N VAL A 159 -4.83 -1.81 -9.01
CA VAL A 159 -3.44 -1.76 -9.48
C VAL A 159 -2.67 -3.05 -9.13
N LYS A 160 -2.82 -3.54 -7.90
CA LYS A 160 -2.17 -4.79 -7.47
C LYS A 160 -2.71 -6.01 -8.21
N SER A 161 -4.02 -6.08 -8.44
CA SER A 161 -4.64 -7.22 -9.12
C SER A 161 -4.23 -7.28 -10.59
N ALA A 162 -4.10 -6.14 -11.26
CA ALA A 162 -3.61 -6.05 -12.63
C ALA A 162 -2.22 -6.67 -12.83
N LEU A 163 -1.37 -6.61 -11.80
CA LEU A 163 -0.02 -7.17 -11.84
C LEU A 163 0.06 -8.63 -11.35
N ARG A 164 -0.95 -9.13 -10.64
CA ARG A 164 -0.92 -10.48 -10.05
C ARG A 164 -0.91 -11.57 -11.11
N TYR A 165 -1.79 -11.47 -12.10
CA TYR A 165 -1.90 -12.46 -13.18
C TYR A 165 -0.61 -12.60 -14.00
N PRO A 166 0.01 -11.51 -14.51
CA PRO A 166 1.30 -11.54 -15.19
C PRO A 166 2.41 -12.21 -14.38
N ILE A 167 2.50 -11.93 -13.10
CA ILE A 167 3.53 -12.53 -12.21
C ILE A 167 3.33 -14.04 -12.07
N ILE A 168 2.09 -14.50 -11.92
CA ILE A 168 1.79 -15.94 -11.79
C ILE A 168 2.14 -16.67 -13.09
N ILE A 169 1.73 -16.15 -14.26
CA ILE A 169 2.05 -16.77 -15.56
C ILE A 169 3.57 -16.82 -15.78
N LEU A 170 4.27 -15.72 -15.53
CA LEU A 170 5.72 -15.69 -15.68
C LEU A 170 6.42 -16.69 -14.74
N ALA A 171 5.96 -16.79 -13.50
CA ALA A 171 6.50 -17.77 -12.55
C ALA A 171 6.26 -19.21 -13.01
N MET A 172 5.07 -19.52 -13.54
CA MET A 172 4.78 -20.83 -14.11
C MET A 172 5.63 -21.12 -15.36
N ALA A 173 5.76 -20.15 -16.25
CA ALA A 173 6.60 -20.30 -17.45
C ALA A 173 8.06 -20.58 -17.08
N ILE A 174 8.62 -19.83 -16.13
CA ILE A 174 9.99 -20.05 -15.62
C ILE A 174 10.10 -21.46 -15.00
N MET A 175 9.11 -21.87 -14.23
CA MET A 175 9.10 -23.23 -13.63
C MET A 175 9.15 -24.32 -14.71
N VAL A 176 8.32 -24.21 -15.75
CA VAL A 176 8.29 -25.15 -16.88
C VAL A 176 9.64 -25.16 -17.62
N VAL A 177 10.20 -23.97 -17.90
CA VAL A 177 11.52 -23.86 -18.55
C VAL A 177 12.60 -24.55 -17.71
N VAL A 178 12.66 -24.28 -16.41
CA VAL A 178 13.63 -24.89 -15.51
C VAL A 178 13.44 -26.42 -15.46
N ALA A 179 12.22 -26.89 -15.38
CA ALA A 179 11.94 -28.33 -15.40
C ALA A 179 12.39 -28.98 -16.72
N MET A 180 12.11 -28.38 -17.87
CA MET A 180 12.57 -28.88 -19.17
C MET A 180 14.11 -28.90 -19.29
N LEU A 181 14.79 -27.85 -18.84
CA LEU A 181 16.24 -27.75 -18.91
C LEU A 181 16.94 -28.79 -18.02
N HIS A 182 16.38 -29.11 -16.84
CA HIS A 182 17.05 -29.99 -15.85
C HIS A 182 16.62 -31.44 -15.95
N PHE A 183 15.40 -31.74 -16.39
CA PHE A 183 14.91 -33.13 -16.44
C PHE A 183 14.83 -33.68 -17.85
N VAL A 184 14.40 -32.90 -18.82
CA VAL A 184 14.11 -33.43 -20.16
C VAL A 184 15.31 -33.32 -21.08
N LEU A 185 15.99 -32.17 -21.11
CA LEU A 185 17.11 -31.93 -22.00
C LEU A 185 18.32 -32.85 -21.78
N PRO A 186 18.73 -33.22 -20.53
CA PRO A 186 19.83 -34.14 -20.29
C PRO A 186 19.59 -35.56 -20.81
N GLU A 187 18.33 -36.06 -20.78
CA GLU A 187 17.96 -37.35 -21.32
C GLU A 187 18.20 -37.43 -22.82
N PHE A 188 17.78 -36.37 -23.55
CA PHE A 188 18.07 -36.28 -24.99
C PHE A 188 19.57 -36.18 -25.29
N ALA A 189 20.32 -35.43 -24.48
CA ALA A 189 21.76 -35.34 -24.65
C ALA A 189 22.49 -36.68 -24.44
N ALA A 190 22.01 -37.50 -23.49
CA ALA A 190 22.53 -38.85 -23.25
C ALA A 190 22.28 -39.75 -24.47
N ILE A 191 21.10 -39.70 -25.07
CA ILE A 191 20.79 -40.47 -26.30
C ILE A 191 21.74 -40.09 -27.45
N TYR A 192 21.99 -38.82 -27.68
CA TYR A 192 22.88 -38.32 -28.73
C TYR A 192 24.35 -38.76 -28.56
N LYS A 193 24.85 -38.79 -27.31
CA LYS A 193 26.17 -39.28 -27.00
C LYS A 193 26.30 -40.77 -27.38
N THR A 194 25.25 -41.58 -27.26
CA THR A 194 25.26 -42.99 -27.61
C THR A 194 25.40 -43.21 -29.12
N PHE A 195 24.88 -42.28 -29.95
CA PHE A 195 24.99 -42.39 -31.43
C PHE A 195 26.18 -41.67 -32.02
N ASN A 196 27.02 -41.04 -31.23
CA ASN A 196 28.23 -40.32 -31.61
C ASN A 196 27.98 -39.22 -32.69
N THR A 197 26.79 -38.64 -32.69
CA THR A 197 26.35 -37.57 -33.63
C THR A 197 26.43 -36.21 -32.98
N PRO A 198 26.88 -35.16 -33.73
CA PRO A 198 26.91 -33.81 -33.15
C PRO A 198 25.49 -33.28 -32.93
N LEU A 199 25.29 -32.60 -31.81
CA LEU A 199 24.03 -31.95 -31.48
C LEU A 199 23.77 -30.77 -32.39
N PRO A 200 22.51 -30.50 -32.80
CA PRO A 200 22.16 -29.29 -33.51
C PRO A 200 22.52 -28.02 -32.74
N ALA A 201 22.94 -26.97 -33.44
CA ALA A 201 23.46 -25.73 -32.84
C ALA A 201 22.44 -25.09 -31.84
N LEU A 202 21.15 -25.14 -32.13
CA LEU A 202 20.09 -24.63 -31.25
C LEU A 202 20.05 -25.41 -29.94
N THR A 203 20.08 -26.75 -30.02
CA THR A 203 20.06 -27.64 -28.82
C THR A 203 21.34 -27.46 -28.00
N GLN A 204 22.50 -27.32 -28.66
CA GLN A 204 23.77 -27.07 -28.00
C GLN A 204 23.76 -25.72 -27.26
N GLY A 205 23.23 -24.64 -27.87
CA GLY A 205 23.08 -23.35 -27.20
C GLY A 205 22.18 -23.39 -25.97
N ILE A 206 21.08 -24.16 -26.02
CA ILE A 206 20.18 -24.31 -24.88
C ILE A 206 20.83 -25.18 -23.79
N MET A 207 21.62 -26.18 -24.18
CA MET A 207 22.39 -26.99 -23.19
C MET A 207 23.44 -26.16 -22.46
N THR A 208 24.18 -25.28 -23.15
CA THR A 208 25.12 -24.38 -22.47
C THR A 208 24.40 -23.44 -21.48
N LEU A 209 23.19 -23.00 -21.80
CA LEU A 209 22.34 -22.25 -20.87
C LEU A 209 21.87 -23.11 -19.69
N ALA A 210 21.55 -24.38 -19.92
CA ALA A 210 21.15 -25.29 -18.87
C ALA A 210 22.31 -25.58 -17.91
N ASP A 211 23.50 -25.87 -18.44
CA ASP A 211 24.72 -26.09 -17.66
C ASP A 211 25.10 -24.84 -16.85
N PHE A 212 25.07 -23.67 -17.49
CA PHE A 212 25.28 -22.39 -16.80
C PHE A 212 24.25 -22.19 -15.66
N SER A 213 22.98 -22.50 -15.90
CA SER A 213 21.94 -22.39 -14.88
C SER A 213 22.11 -23.42 -13.75
N GLY A 214 22.64 -24.59 -14.04
CA GLY A 214 22.96 -25.64 -13.06
C GLY A 214 24.13 -25.27 -12.16
N GLU A 215 25.22 -24.82 -12.77
CA GLU A 215 26.46 -24.46 -12.05
C GLU A 215 26.33 -23.12 -11.29
N TRP A 216 25.73 -22.12 -11.91
CA TRP A 216 25.67 -20.74 -11.40
C TRP A 216 24.29 -20.32 -10.92
N GLY A 217 23.26 -21.15 -11.09
CA GLY A 217 21.87 -20.83 -10.73
C GLY A 217 21.71 -20.50 -9.25
N TRP A 218 22.37 -21.26 -8.37
CA TRP A 218 22.36 -20.98 -6.95
C TRP A 218 23.01 -19.64 -6.59
N LEU A 219 24.07 -19.23 -7.31
CA LEU A 219 24.72 -17.92 -7.17
C LEU A 219 23.80 -16.79 -7.65
N LEU A 220 23.04 -16.99 -8.74
CA LEU A 220 22.04 -16.02 -9.21
C LEU A 220 20.93 -15.85 -8.17
N VAL A 221 20.44 -16.94 -7.57
CA VAL A 221 19.45 -16.89 -6.48
C VAL A 221 20.03 -16.19 -5.25
N LEU A 222 21.27 -16.54 -4.85
CA LEU A 222 21.96 -15.89 -3.74
C LEU A 222 22.19 -14.40 -4.01
N PHE A 223 22.62 -14.04 -5.22
CA PHE A 223 22.80 -12.65 -5.63
C PHE A 223 21.48 -11.87 -5.62
N GLY A 224 20.39 -12.45 -6.14
CA GLY A 224 19.05 -11.88 -6.06
C GLY A 224 18.59 -11.68 -4.62
N PHE A 225 18.85 -12.65 -3.75
CA PHE A 225 18.55 -12.55 -2.33
C PHE A 225 19.38 -11.47 -1.63
N LEU A 226 20.67 -11.39 -1.91
CA LEU A 226 21.55 -10.32 -1.39
C LEU A 226 21.10 -8.94 -1.90
N LEU A 227 20.72 -8.82 -3.18
CA LEU A 227 20.15 -7.59 -3.72
C LEU A 227 18.84 -7.20 -3.03
N ALA A 228 17.98 -8.17 -2.74
CA ALA A 228 16.73 -7.93 -2.01
C ALA A 228 17.00 -7.45 -0.56
N ILE A 229 17.97 -8.06 0.13
CA ILE A 229 18.41 -7.62 1.46
C ILE A 229 19.04 -6.23 1.38
N ALA A 230 19.96 -6.01 0.45
CA ALA A 230 20.60 -4.71 0.25
C ALA A 230 19.57 -3.62 -0.05
N ASN A 231 18.61 -3.89 -0.94
CA ASN A 231 17.50 -2.98 -1.20
C ASN A 231 16.68 -2.71 0.08
N LYS A 232 16.36 -3.74 0.88
CA LYS A 232 15.63 -3.58 2.15
C LYS A 232 16.41 -2.75 3.17
N LEU A 233 17.72 -2.90 3.24
CA LEU A 233 18.59 -2.10 4.10
C LEU A 233 18.72 -0.65 3.59
N LEU A 234 18.91 -0.48 2.28
CA LEU A 234 18.99 0.82 1.63
C LEU A 234 17.66 1.59 1.66
N MET A 235 16.52 0.91 1.74
CA MET A 235 15.20 1.54 1.92
C MET A 235 15.08 2.36 3.23
N ARG A 236 16.03 2.21 4.16
CA ARG A 236 16.12 3.06 5.35
C ARG A 236 16.77 4.43 5.06
N ARG A 237 17.44 4.59 3.91
CA ARG A 237 18.10 5.84 3.52
C ARG A 237 17.19 6.68 2.62
N PRO A 238 16.85 7.93 2.98
CA PRO A 238 15.94 8.77 2.19
C PRO A 238 16.47 9.06 0.79
N THR A 239 17.79 9.24 0.63
CA THR A 239 18.42 9.46 -0.68
C THR A 239 18.21 8.31 -1.66
N TRP A 240 18.29 7.07 -1.19
CA TRP A 240 18.02 5.88 -2.00
C TRP A 240 16.55 5.80 -2.42
N LEU A 241 15.63 6.09 -1.50
CA LEU A 241 14.19 6.11 -1.79
C LEU A 241 13.84 7.13 -2.87
N ILE A 242 14.45 8.32 -2.83
CA ILE A 242 14.25 9.36 -3.85
C ILE A 242 14.80 8.91 -5.20
N ALA A 243 16.03 8.37 -5.25
CA ALA A 243 16.65 7.90 -6.50
C ALA A 243 15.82 6.76 -7.13
N ARG A 244 15.41 5.79 -6.33
CA ARG A 244 14.54 4.69 -6.76
C ARG A 244 13.19 5.20 -7.28
N GLN A 245 12.56 6.15 -6.60
CA GLN A 245 11.29 6.73 -7.04
C GLN A 245 11.45 7.44 -8.38
N LYS A 246 12.49 8.26 -8.54
CA LYS A 246 12.80 8.93 -9.82
C LYS A 246 13.03 7.93 -10.95
N LEU A 247 13.72 6.81 -10.67
CA LEU A 247 13.94 5.75 -11.65
C LEU A 247 12.62 5.06 -12.04
N LEU A 248 11.78 4.72 -11.07
CA LEU A 248 10.47 4.10 -11.31
C LEU A 248 9.53 5.03 -12.09
N LEU A 249 9.56 6.33 -11.84
CA LEU A 249 8.77 7.32 -12.57
C LEU A 249 9.21 7.49 -14.02
N ARG A 250 10.45 7.07 -14.40
CA ARG A 250 10.94 7.08 -15.78
C ARG A 250 10.47 5.88 -16.61
N ILE A 251 10.06 4.81 -15.96
CA ILE A 251 9.55 3.62 -16.67
C ILE A 251 8.19 3.98 -17.27
N PRO A 252 8.01 3.84 -18.61
CA PRO A 252 6.73 4.09 -19.25
C PRO A 252 5.66 3.17 -18.62
N ILE A 253 4.41 3.60 -18.60
CA ILE A 253 3.25 2.93 -18.01
C ILE A 253 3.33 2.84 -16.49
N MET A 254 4.36 2.22 -15.90
CA MET A 254 4.52 2.09 -14.45
C MET A 254 4.69 3.47 -13.78
N GLY A 255 5.49 4.35 -14.37
CA GLY A 255 5.68 5.72 -13.89
C GLY A 255 4.39 6.53 -13.94
N SER A 256 3.65 6.42 -15.05
CA SER A 256 2.34 7.09 -15.22
C SER A 256 1.32 6.59 -14.20
N LEU A 257 1.28 5.27 -13.96
CA LEU A 257 0.39 4.66 -12.97
C LEU A 257 0.72 5.12 -11.54
N MET A 258 2.01 5.10 -11.17
CA MET A 258 2.46 5.54 -9.85
C MET A 258 2.25 7.04 -9.64
N ARG A 259 2.50 7.87 -10.66
CA ARG A 259 2.25 9.32 -10.63
C ARG A 259 0.75 9.58 -10.49
N GLY A 260 -0.07 8.95 -11.33
CA GLY A 260 -1.54 9.09 -11.28
C GLY A 260 -2.11 8.72 -9.92
N GLN A 261 -1.68 7.61 -9.32
CA GLN A 261 -2.09 7.22 -7.97
C GLN A 261 -1.73 8.28 -6.91
N LYS A 262 -0.55 8.90 -7.02
CA LYS A 262 -0.12 9.95 -6.09
C LYS A 262 -0.87 11.26 -6.32
N LEU A 263 -1.08 11.66 -7.56
CA LEU A 263 -1.88 12.84 -7.89
C LEU A 263 -3.35 12.68 -7.45
N THR A 264 -3.93 11.50 -7.65
CA THR A 264 -5.26 11.17 -7.11
C THR A 264 -5.28 11.39 -5.59
N GLN A 265 -4.30 10.85 -4.85
CA GLN A 265 -4.21 11.01 -3.40
C GLN A 265 -4.09 12.49 -3.01
N ILE A 266 -3.21 13.24 -3.66
CA ILE A 266 -2.96 14.68 -3.40
C ILE A 266 -4.24 15.47 -3.60
N PHE A 267 -4.84 15.39 -4.79
CA PHE A 267 -6.02 16.17 -5.12
C PHE A 267 -7.26 15.77 -4.31
N THR A 268 -7.44 14.48 -4.02
CA THR A 268 -8.54 14.03 -3.15
C THR A 268 -8.43 14.62 -1.73
N ILE A 269 -7.24 14.62 -1.14
CA ILE A 269 -7.06 15.18 0.21
C ILE A 269 -7.22 16.71 0.17
N LEU A 270 -6.69 17.40 -0.85
CA LEU A 270 -6.84 18.83 -1.00
C LEU A 270 -8.31 19.24 -1.23
N ALA A 271 -9.04 18.51 -2.08
CA ALA A 271 -10.47 18.75 -2.29
C ALA A 271 -11.25 18.59 -0.99
N LEU A 272 -10.99 17.49 -0.26
CA LEU A 272 -11.64 17.18 1.01
C LEU A 272 -11.36 18.25 2.07
N THR A 273 -10.12 18.71 2.21
CA THR A 273 -9.75 19.75 3.18
C THR A 273 -10.34 21.10 2.79
N GLN A 274 -10.38 21.45 1.51
CA GLN A 274 -11.00 22.69 1.04
C GLN A 274 -12.52 22.69 1.23
N SER A 275 -13.21 21.62 0.90
CA SER A 275 -14.66 21.50 1.12
C SER A 275 -15.04 21.55 2.61
N ALA A 276 -14.14 21.13 3.48
CA ALA A 276 -14.27 21.25 4.92
C ALA A 276 -13.91 22.64 5.47
N GLY A 277 -13.48 23.60 4.62
CA GLY A 277 -13.10 24.95 5.03
C GLY A 277 -11.69 25.08 5.61
N ILE A 278 -10.86 24.04 5.46
CA ILE A 278 -9.45 24.05 5.86
C ILE A 278 -8.64 24.84 4.82
N THR A 279 -7.72 25.70 5.25
CA THR A 279 -6.89 26.48 4.33
C THR A 279 -6.03 25.60 3.43
N PHE A 280 -5.73 26.08 2.20
CA PHE A 280 -4.94 25.29 1.25
C PHE A 280 -3.57 24.89 1.80
N LEU A 281 -2.90 25.78 2.54
CA LEU A 281 -1.62 25.48 3.19
C LEU A 281 -1.70 24.33 4.21
N GLN A 282 -2.74 24.33 5.03
CA GLN A 282 -3.00 23.23 5.97
C GLN A 282 -3.39 21.95 5.25
N GLY A 283 -4.11 22.07 4.12
CA GLY A 283 -4.41 20.94 3.23
C GLY A 283 -3.12 20.31 2.67
N VAL A 284 -2.18 21.12 2.16
CA VAL A 284 -0.87 20.64 1.69
C VAL A 284 -0.08 19.97 2.82
N GLU A 285 -0.13 20.49 4.03
CA GLU A 285 0.48 19.88 5.21
C GLU A 285 -0.12 18.51 5.50
N SER A 286 -1.44 18.41 5.51
CA SER A 286 -2.17 17.14 5.70
C SER A 286 -1.79 16.10 4.64
N VAL A 287 -1.66 16.52 3.37
CA VAL A 287 -1.18 15.66 2.29
C VAL A 287 0.25 15.20 2.57
N ARG A 288 1.16 16.12 2.92
CA ARG A 288 2.58 15.84 3.18
C ARG A 288 2.75 14.78 4.27
N GLU A 289 2.00 14.88 5.35
CA GLU A 289 2.06 13.95 6.48
C GLU A 289 1.53 12.55 6.14
N THR A 290 0.61 12.44 5.18
CA THR A 290 0.13 11.14 4.69
C THR A 290 1.10 10.48 3.70
N MET A 291 2.07 11.24 3.15
CA MET A 291 3.02 10.73 2.15
C MET A 291 4.19 10.02 2.79
N ARG A 292 4.36 8.73 2.46
CA ARG A 292 5.51 7.92 2.92
C ARG A 292 6.77 8.07 2.05
N CYS A 293 6.64 8.66 0.86
CA CYS A 293 7.73 8.76 -0.09
C CYS A 293 8.47 10.10 0.05
N PRO A 294 9.77 10.13 0.38
CA PRO A 294 10.53 11.37 0.57
C PRO A 294 10.53 12.29 -0.65
N TYR A 295 10.44 11.75 -1.85
CA TYR A 295 10.34 12.54 -3.08
C TYR A 295 9.11 13.45 -3.09
N TRP A 296 7.92 12.87 -2.82
CA TRP A 296 6.68 13.63 -2.78
C TRP A 296 6.61 14.56 -1.56
N VAL A 297 7.21 14.16 -0.43
CA VAL A 297 7.34 15.02 0.75
C VAL A 297 8.14 16.28 0.43
N GLN A 298 9.31 16.15 -0.24
CA GLN A 298 10.11 17.30 -0.66
C GLN A 298 9.35 18.22 -1.62
N LEU A 299 8.66 17.64 -2.59
CA LEU A 299 7.85 18.38 -3.57
C LEU A 299 6.73 19.19 -2.86
N LEU A 300 5.99 18.57 -1.95
CA LEU A 300 4.94 19.23 -1.19
C LEU A 300 5.50 20.31 -0.25
N THR A 301 6.68 20.08 0.34
CA THR A 301 7.38 21.10 1.16
C THR A 301 7.76 22.32 0.31
N GLN A 302 8.23 22.11 -0.92
CA GLN A 302 8.51 23.21 -1.86
C GLN A 302 7.26 23.99 -2.19
N ILE A 303 6.15 23.31 -2.53
CA ILE A 303 4.85 23.96 -2.80
C ILE A 303 4.40 24.80 -1.59
N GLN A 304 4.47 24.23 -0.39
CA GLN A 304 4.11 24.93 0.84
C GLN A 304 4.96 26.19 1.04
N HIS A 305 6.26 26.09 0.82
CA HIS A 305 7.19 27.22 0.92
C HIS A 305 6.88 28.31 -0.11
N ASP A 306 6.67 27.97 -1.38
CA ASP A 306 6.35 28.92 -2.44
C ASP A 306 5.06 29.68 -2.14
N ILE A 307 4.01 28.97 -1.69
CA ILE A 307 2.72 29.61 -1.33
C ILE A 307 2.88 30.50 -0.09
N SER A 308 3.63 30.07 0.91
CA SER A 308 3.91 30.89 2.12
C SER A 308 4.66 32.19 1.79
N ASN A 309 5.43 32.20 0.70
CA ASN A 309 6.10 33.38 0.17
C ASN A 309 5.20 34.26 -0.72
N GLY A 310 3.90 33.93 -0.81
CA GLY A 310 2.92 34.72 -1.57
C GLY A 310 2.80 34.38 -3.06
N HIS A 311 3.43 33.29 -3.53
CA HIS A 311 3.22 32.85 -4.90
C HIS A 311 1.82 32.26 -5.08
N PRO A 312 1.17 32.46 -6.23
CA PRO A 312 -0.09 31.82 -6.56
C PRO A 312 0.04 30.30 -6.54
N ILE A 313 -1.02 29.60 -6.14
CA ILE A 313 -1.04 28.13 -6.01
C ILE A 313 -0.63 27.45 -7.33
N TRP A 314 -1.23 27.87 -8.45
CA TRP A 314 -0.92 27.31 -9.76
C TRP A 314 0.56 27.46 -10.14
N LEU A 315 1.23 28.56 -9.72
CA LEU A 315 2.63 28.81 -10.01
C LEU A 315 3.54 27.90 -9.14
N ALA A 316 3.22 27.75 -7.86
CA ALA A 316 3.90 26.84 -6.97
C ALA A 316 3.85 25.38 -7.49
N LEU A 317 2.70 24.94 -8.00
CA LEU A 317 2.56 23.64 -8.64
C LEU A 317 3.40 23.53 -9.93
N LYS A 318 3.40 24.56 -10.78
CA LYS A 318 4.17 24.60 -12.03
C LYS A 318 5.66 24.44 -11.79
N ASN A 319 6.20 25.09 -10.77
CA ASN A 319 7.63 25.08 -10.44
C ASN A 319 8.17 23.66 -10.12
N THR A 320 7.30 22.73 -9.73
CA THR A 320 7.70 21.35 -9.43
C THR A 320 7.88 20.47 -10.66
N GLY A 321 7.24 20.81 -11.80
CA GLY A 321 7.29 20.04 -13.05
C GLY A 321 6.52 18.71 -13.04
N GLU A 322 5.82 18.36 -11.96
CA GLU A 322 5.11 17.08 -11.84
C GLU A 322 3.62 17.15 -12.21
N PHE A 323 3.07 18.35 -12.30
CA PHE A 323 1.65 18.57 -12.59
C PHE A 323 1.42 18.88 -14.07
N SER A 324 0.39 18.26 -14.65
CA SER A 324 0.05 18.44 -16.06
C SER A 324 -0.47 19.86 -16.34
N PRO A 325 -0.42 20.33 -17.61
CA PRO A 325 -1.01 21.61 -17.99
C PRO A 325 -2.50 21.74 -17.58
N LEU A 326 -3.26 20.65 -17.66
CA LEU A 326 -4.65 20.61 -17.22
C LEU A 326 -4.78 20.92 -15.72
N CYS A 327 -3.93 20.31 -14.88
CA CYS A 327 -3.92 20.58 -13.43
C CYS A 327 -3.67 22.06 -13.16
N LEU A 328 -2.66 22.64 -13.84
CA LEU A 328 -2.30 24.05 -13.66
C LEU A 328 -3.42 24.99 -14.08
N GLN A 329 -4.10 24.69 -15.19
CA GLN A 329 -5.20 25.48 -15.70
C GLN A 329 -6.42 25.44 -14.75
N LEU A 330 -6.83 24.24 -14.30
CA LEU A 330 -7.97 24.09 -13.38
C LEU A 330 -7.70 24.76 -12.03
N VAL A 331 -6.49 24.57 -11.46
CA VAL A 331 -6.11 25.24 -10.21
C VAL A 331 -6.09 26.75 -10.38
N ARG A 332 -5.54 27.29 -11.48
CA ARG A 332 -5.56 28.74 -11.78
C ARG A 332 -6.97 29.28 -11.88
N THR A 333 -7.86 28.54 -12.54
CA THR A 333 -9.29 28.94 -12.67
C THR A 333 -9.98 28.92 -11.31
N GLY A 334 -9.79 27.86 -10.52
CA GLY A 334 -10.36 27.74 -9.17
C GLY A 334 -9.85 28.81 -8.20
N GLU A 335 -8.56 29.17 -8.28
CA GLU A 335 -7.95 30.24 -7.49
C GLU A 335 -8.53 31.60 -7.85
N ALA A 336 -8.74 31.87 -9.14
CA ALA A 336 -9.30 33.13 -9.63
C ALA A 336 -10.82 33.28 -9.36
N SER A 337 -11.57 32.16 -9.40
CA SER A 337 -13.04 32.18 -9.20
C SER A 337 -13.46 31.92 -7.75
N GLY A 338 -12.53 31.57 -6.85
CA GLY A 338 -12.84 31.18 -5.48
C GLY A 338 -13.51 29.80 -5.33
N SER A 339 -13.52 28.97 -6.41
CA SER A 339 -14.11 27.63 -6.44
C SER A 339 -13.02 26.55 -6.52
N LEU A 340 -11.99 26.70 -5.70
CA LEU A 340 -10.81 25.82 -5.72
C LEU A 340 -11.16 24.39 -5.30
N ASP A 341 -12.08 24.23 -4.35
CA ASP A 341 -12.62 22.96 -3.88
C ASP A 341 -13.20 22.11 -5.02
N LEU A 342 -14.06 22.73 -5.86
CA LEU A 342 -14.65 22.05 -7.01
C LEU A 342 -13.61 21.67 -8.06
N MET A 343 -12.62 22.53 -8.32
CA MET A 343 -11.57 22.23 -9.29
C MET A 343 -10.64 21.13 -8.82
N LEU A 344 -10.33 21.09 -7.53
CA LEU A 344 -9.53 20.04 -6.92
C LEU A 344 -10.27 18.69 -6.92
N ASP A 345 -11.58 18.67 -6.67
CA ASP A 345 -12.40 17.47 -6.75
C ASP A 345 -12.46 16.91 -8.18
N ASN A 346 -12.67 17.78 -9.17
CA ASN A 346 -12.59 17.39 -10.58
C ASN A 346 -11.23 16.79 -10.95
N LEU A 347 -10.13 17.36 -10.45
CA LEU A 347 -8.78 16.81 -10.65
C LEU A 347 -8.60 15.46 -9.96
N ALA A 348 -9.13 15.29 -8.76
CA ALA A 348 -9.10 14.03 -8.04
C ALA A 348 -9.81 12.91 -8.84
N HIS A 349 -11.01 13.20 -9.34
CA HIS A 349 -11.78 12.28 -10.19
C HIS A 349 -11.04 11.98 -11.49
N HIS A 350 -10.59 13.01 -12.21
CA HIS A 350 -9.84 12.84 -13.46
C HIS A 350 -8.60 11.93 -13.30
N HIS A 351 -7.78 12.19 -12.29
CA HIS A 351 -6.60 11.36 -12.05
C HIS A 351 -6.95 9.95 -11.60
N ARG A 352 -8.02 9.77 -10.83
CA ARG A 352 -8.52 8.45 -10.44
C ARG A 352 -8.94 7.63 -11.65
N ASP A 353 -9.79 8.20 -12.51
CA ASP A 353 -10.33 7.52 -13.68
C ASP A 353 -9.22 7.18 -14.69
N ASN A 354 -8.32 8.11 -14.94
CA ASN A 354 -7.15 7.86 -15.77
C ASN A 354 -6.23 6.76 -15.19
N THR A 355 -6.04 6.75 -13.88
CA THR A 355 -5.21 5.72 -13.23
C THR A 355 -5.87 4.34 -13.28
N MET A 356 -7.20 4.28 -13.14
CA MET A 356 -7.97 3.05 -13.30
C MET A 356 -7.89 2.54 -14.75
N ALA A 357 -8.10 3.41 -15.72
CA ALA A 357 -8.00 3.08 -17.14
C ALA A 357 -6.58 2.60 -17.52
N LEU A 358 -5.53 3.26 -17.01
CA LEU A 358 -4.15 2.81 -17.21
C LEU A 358 -3.89 1.43 -16.58
N ALA A 359 -4.47 1.13 -15.43
CA ALA A 359 -4.34 -0.18 -14.79
C ALA A 359 -5.03 -1.28 -15.61
N ASP A 360 -6.22 -1.00 -16.16
CA ASP A 360 -6.95 -1.92 -17.02
C ASP A 360 -6.22 -2.14 -18.37
N ASN A 361 -5.74 -1.07 -18.98
CA ASN A 361 -4.95 -1.15 -20.22
C ASN A 361 -3.64 -1.90 -20.02
N LEU A 362 -2.96 -1.72 -18.87
CA LEU A 362 -1.75 -2.48 -18.57
C LEU A 362 -2.03 -3.98 -18.51
N ALA A 363 -3.09 -4.40 -17.84
CA ALA A 363 -3.50 -5.81 -17.79
C ALA A 363 -3.80 -6.36 -19.18
N ALA A 364 -4.55 -5.61 -19.99
CA ALA A 364 -4.91 -6.01 -21.36
C ALA A 364 -3.70 -6.10 -22.31
N LEU A 365 -2.69 -5.23 -22.15
CA LEU A 365 -1.48 -5.27 -22.98
C LEU A 365 -0.48 -6.35 -22.53
N LEU A 366 -0.43 -6.65 -21.24
CA LEU A 366 0.47 -7.66 -20.73
C LEU A 366 0.06 -9.08 -21.14
N GLU A 367 -1.22 -9.35 -21.32
CA GLU A 367 -1.72 -10.68 -21.68
C GLU A 367 -1.19 -11.16 -23.04
N PRO A 368 -1.37 -10.46 -24.20
CA PRO A 368 -0.80 -10.85 -25.47
C PRO A 368 0.73 -10.90 -25.45
N ALA A 369 1.37 -9.95 -24.77
CA ALA A 369 2.83 -9.93 -24.67
C ALA A 369 3.37 -11.17 -23.94
N LEU A 370 2.72 -11.58 -22.84
CA LEU A 370 3.08 -12.79 -22.12
C LEU A 370 2.84 -14.06 -22.94
N LEU A 371 1.74 -14.13 -23.69
CA LEU A 371 1.46 -15.25 -24.57
C LEU A 371 2.53 -15.40 -25.66
N ILE A 372 2.94 -14.30 -26.28
CA ILE A 372 4.01 -14.30 -27.29
C ILE A 372 5.35 -14.72 -26.68
N ILE A 373 5.71 -14.14 -25.53
CA ILE A 373 6.99 -14.43 -24.86
C ILE A 373 7.02 -15.89 -24.36
N THR A 374 6.00 -16.34 -23.65
CA THR A 374 5.96 -17.69 -23.09
C THR A 374 5.82 -18.74 -24.19
N GLY A 375 4.97 -18.48 -25.20
CA GLY A 375 4.82 -19.32 -26.39
C GLY A 375 6.10 -19.40 -27.21
N GLY A 376 6.80 -18.30 -27.39
CA GLY A 376 8.10 -18.25 -28.06
C GLY A 376 9.17 -19.07 -27.31
N ILE A 377 9.27 -18.90 -26.00
CA ILE A 377 10.23 -19.63 -25.16
C ILE A 377 9.91 -21.15 -25.20
N ILE A 378 8.67 -21.53 -24.94
CA ILE A 378 8.26 -22.93 -24.92
C ILE A 378 8.39 -23.54 -26.33
N GLY A 379 7.96 -22.81 -27.38
CA GLY A 379 8.10 -23.25 -28.76
C GLY A 379 9.56 -23.47 -29.15
N THR A 380 10.45 -22.56 -28.78
CA THR A 380 11.91 -22.72 -29.02
C THR A 380 12.47 -23.95 -28.30
N LEU A 381 12.06 -24.19 -27.07
CA LEU A 381 12.46 -25.37 -26.31
C LEU A 381 11.96 -26.66 -26.96
N VAL A 382 10.69 -26.70 -27.38
CA VAL A 382 10.10 -27.85 -28.07
C VAL A 382 10.83 -28.13 -29.40
N VAL A 383 11.08 -27.09 -30.21
CA VAL A 383 11.85 -27.25 -31.47
C VAL A 383 13.25 -27.78 -31.17
N ALA A 384 13.96 -27.27 -30.17
CA ALA A 384 15.28 -27.72 -29.79
C ALA A 384 15.32 -29.18 -29.32
N MET A 385 14.20 -29.69 -28.76
CA MET A 385 14.08 -31.09 -28.36
C MET A 385 13.75 -32.02 -29.54
N TYR A 386 12.92 -31.56 -30.48
CA TYR A 386 12.52 -32.39 -31.62
C TYR A 386 13.55 -32.36 -32.76
N LEU A 387 14.27 -31.26 -32.95
CA LEU A 387 15.30 -31.14 -34.01
C LEU A 387 16.31 -32.29 -33.98
N PRO A 388 16.82 -32.74 -32.84
CA PRO A 388 17.66 -33.91 -32.72
C PRO A 388 17.00 -35.17 -33.27
N ILE A 389 15.71 -35.44 -32.96
CA ILE A 389 15.00 -36.66 -33.39
C ILE A 389 14.92 -36.74 -34.93
N PHE A 390 14.67 -35.62 -35.58
CA PHE A 390 14.63 -35.56 -37.06
C PHE A 390 16.03 -35.81 -37.70
N HIS A 391 17.08 -35.23 -37.14
CA HIS A 391 18.45 -35.47 -37.61
C HIS A 391 18.96 -36.89 -37.40
N LEU A 392 18.52 -37.60 -36.32
CA LEU A 392 18.81 -39.02 -36.16
C LEU A 392 18.10 -39.87 -37.21
N GLY A 393 16.85 -39.54 -37.56
CA GLY A 393 16.11 -40.21 -38.65
C GLY A 393 16.84 -40.09 -40.00
N ASP A 394 17.36 -38.91 -40.34
CA ASP A 394 18.13 -38.67 -41.57
C ASP A 394 19.47 -39.41 -41.55
N ALA A 395 20.18 -39.45 -40.41
CA ALA A 395 21.44 -40.18 -40.27
C ALA A 395 21.28 -41.70 -40.40
N MET A 396 20.17 -42.26 -39.91
CA MET A 396 19.84 -43.68 -40.06
C MET A 396 19.39 -44.04 -41.48
N SER A 397 18.71 -43.15 -42.18
CA SER A 397 18.28 -43.34 -43.55
C SER A 397 19.40 -43.19 -44.59
N GLY A 398 20.51 -42.49 -44.24
CA GLY A 398 21.69 -42.32 -45.08
C GLY A 398 22.76 -43.43 -44.94
N MET A 399 22.51 -44.40 -44.04
CA MET A 399 23.38 -45.58 -43.89
C MET A 399 22.83 -46.87 -44.55
N GLY A 400 21.77 -46.77 -45.35
CA GLY A 400 21.15 -47.88 -46.12
C GLY A 400 21.63 -47.94 -47.55
#